data_0cfa572259b20bbbdfa5152bd8025765
#
_entry.id   0cfa572259b20bbbdfa5152bd8025765
#
_cell.length_a   1.000
_cell.length_b   1.000
_cell.length_c   1.000
_cell.angle_alpha   90.00
_cell.angle_beta   90.00
_cell.angle_gamma   90.00
#
_symmetry.space_group_name_H-M   'P 1'
#
loop_
_entity.id
_entity.type
_entity.pdbx_description
1 polymer ?
#
loop_
_entity_poly.entity_id
_entity_poly.type
_entity_poly.pdbx_seq_one_letter_code
_entity_poly.pdbx_strand_id
1 'polypeptide(L)'
;MSRSREDRTGDHRTDADGPTLSPFPAVAAFLLAWTVGVVDSTTYLRYGVFTSNQAGNLVIAATEIFPNPGGVTLPLLSLAGAIVGAAVGNLIALRYPATDLRRAVHPLTLATLLLIVTVGLDLGNVPAPVIIPVVAAAFGMLAVALMRTPAVGRWLTANTGQLLAAVIGVTEWRRDGWRGLPQAARAGVLIITGFLLGSFAVGTGLLAQHAIVIGLGPALVALALGFRALRHQPPPDGGH
;
A
#
# COMPACT_ATOMS: atom_id res chain seq x y z
N MET A 1 26.82 37.35 46.90
CA MET A 1 26.83 36.84 45.53
C MET A 1 25.96 35.57 45.49
N SER A 2 24.68 35.76 45.25
CA SER A 2 23.70 34.67 45.19
C SER A 2 23.44 34.37 43.69
N ARG A 3 23.82 33.16 43.20
CA ARG A 3 23.49 32.69 41.87
C ARG A 3 22.15 31.94 41.91
N SER A 4 21.14 32.57 41.41
CA SER A 4 19.84 31.97 41.14
C SER A 4 20.04 30.82 40.11
N ARG A 5 19.74 29.62 40.56
CA ARG A 5 19.57 28.42 39.72
C ARG A 5 18.24 28.57 38.96
N GLU A 6 18.30 28.99 37.72
CA GLU A 6 17.15 28.87 36.81
C GLU A 6 16.83 27.40 36.60
N ASP A 7 15.69 27.04 37.12
CA ASP A 7 15.04 25.74 37.01
C ASP A 7 14.52 25.59 35.54
N ARG A 8 15.36 25.03 34.66
CA ARG A 8 14.95 24.61 33.31
C ARG A 8 14.26 23.26 33.43
N THR A 9 13.06 23.23 33.96
CA THR A 9 12.12 22.14 33.70
C THR A 9 11.63 22.31 32.28
N GLY A 10 12.42 21.78 31.33
CA GLY A 10 12.01 21.65 29.95
C GLY A 10 10.76 20.77 29.90
N ASP A 11 9.64 21.42 29.66
CA ASP A 11 8.36 20.80 29.33
C ASP A 11 8.54 19.96 28.05
N HIS A 12 9.01 18.72 28.24
CA HIS A 12 8.94 17.70 27.23
C HIS A 12 7.47 17.32 27.02
N ARG A 13 6.66 18.27 26.51
CA ARG A 13 5.44 17.91 25.82
C ARG A 13 5.86 17.01 24.68
N THR A 14 5.79 15.73 24.92
CA THR A 14 5.83 14.72 23.88
C THR A 14 4.70 15.06 22.91
N ASP A 15 5.05 15.47 21.68
CA ASP A 15 4.14 15.63 20.54
C ASP A 15 3.52 14.27 20.17
N ALA A 16 2.96 13.57 21.15
CA ALA A 16 2.26 12.30 21.01
C ALA A 16 0.87 12.49 20.36
N ASP A 17 0.36 13.72 20.34
CA ASP A 17 -0.89 14.08 19.70
C ASP A 17 -0.66 14.52 18.25
N GLY A 18 -0.05 13.67 17.45
CA GLY A 18 -0.14 13.81 16.00
C GLY A 18 -1.62 13.77 15.56
N PRO A 19 -1.99 14.47 14.46
CA PRO A 19 -3.37 14.63 14.05
C PRO A 19 -4.07 13.27 14.04
N THR A 20 -5.16 13.16 14.82
CA THR A 20 -5.99 11.95 14.90
C THR A 20 -6.48 11.62 13.50
N LEU A 21 -6.00 10.50 12.93
CA LEU A 21 -6.50 10.04 11.64
C LEU A 21 -8.02 9.80 11.77
N SER A 22 -8.77 10.44 10.90
CA SER A 22 -10.16 10.09 10.63
C SER A 22 -10.27 8.55 10.44
N PRO A 23 -11.36 7.88 10.85
CA PRO A 23 -11.55 6.43 10.65
C PRO A 23 -11.42 5.97 9.20
N PHE A 24 -11.51 6.90 8.29
CA PHE A 24 -11.47 6.74 6.86
C PHE A 24 -10.14 6.18 6.29
N PRO A 25 -8.95 6.64 6.65
CA PRO A 25 -7.69 6.07 6.20
C PRO A 25 -7.50 4.60 6.62
N ALA A 26 -8.06 4.22 7.76
CA ALA A 26 -7.95 2.85 8.26
C ALA A 26 -8.72 1.85 7.37
N VAL A 27 -9.95 2.18 6.99
CA VAL A 27 -10.76 1.36 6.07
C VAL A 27 -10.13 1.30 4.68
N ALA A 28 -9.66 2.43 4.16
CA ALA A 28 -8.99 2.47 2.87
C ALA A 28 -7.70 1.63 2.87
N ALA A 29 -6.90 1.70 3.93
CA ALA A 29 -5.70 0.88 4.09
C ALA A 29 -6.01 -0.62 4.12
N PHE A 30 -7.04 -1.03 4.86
CA PHE A 30 -7.52 -2.42 4.90
C PHE A 30 -7.96 -2.89 3.50
N LEU A 31 -8.77 -2.12 2.79
CA LEU A 31 -9.29 -2.47 1.47
C LEU A 31 -8.17 -2.57 0.42
N LEU A 32 -7.20 -1.66 0.47
CA LEU A 32 -6.03 -1.72 -0.41
C LEU A 32 -5.16 -2.94 -0.11
N ALA A 33 -4.94 -3.25 1.17
CA ALA A 33 -4.19 -4.44 1.58
C ALA A 33 -4.92 -5.74 1.18
N TRP A 34 -6.25 -5.79 1.28
CA TRP A 34 -7.06 -6.88 0.73
C TRP A 34 -6.83 -7.04 -0.78
N THR A 35 -6.90 -5.95 -1.55
CA THR A 35 -6.64 -5.98 -2.99
C THR A 35 -5.25 -6.55 -3.32
N VAL A 36 -4.23 -6.08 -2.60
CA VAL A 36 -2.85 -6.58 -2.74
C VAL A 36 -2.80 -8.08 -2.46
N GLY A 37 -3.40 -8.55 -1.36
CA GLY A 37 -3.44 -9.96 -0.99
C GLY A 37 -4.12 -10.84 -2.06
N VAL A 38 -5.26 -10.40 -2.59
CA VAL A 38 -5.98 -11.10 -3.65
C VAL A 38 -5.13 -11.19 -4.92
N VAL A 39 -4.60 -10.07 -5.39
CA VAL A 39 -3.88 -10.02 -6.67
C VAL A 39 -2.54 -10.76 -6.60
N ASP A 40 -1.75 -10.54 -5.55
CA ASP A 40 -0.48 -11.23 -5.37
C ASP A 40 -0.65 -12.75 -5.24
N SER A 41 -1.64 -13.19 -4.47
CA SER A 41 -1.91 -14.63 -4.35
C SER A 41 -2.38 -15.24 -5.67
N THR A 42 -3.21 -14.51 -6.44
CA THR A 42 -3.66 -14.97 -7.75
C THR A 42 -2.50 -15.09 -8.74
N THR A 43 -1.64 -14.08 -8.82
CA THR A 43 -0.51 -14.08 -9.75
C THR A 43 0.55 -15.09 -9.32
N TYR A 44 0.77 -15.29 -8.02
CA TYR A 44 1.68 -16.31 -7.52
C TYR A 44 1.18 -17.74 -7.81
N LEU A 45 -0.09 -18.03 -7.56
CA LEU A 45 -0.66 -19.36 -7.82
C LEU A 45 -0.75 -19.71 -9.31
N ARG A 46 -1.01 -18.71 -10.17
CA ARG A 46 -1.13 -18.93 -11.63
C ARG A 46 0.21 -18.90 -12.35
N TYR A 47 1.12 -18.03 -11.93
CA TYR A 47 2.31 -17.69 -12.72
C TYR A 47 3.63 -17.81 -11.94
N GLY A 48 3.58 -18.13 -10.62
CA GLY A 48 4.77 -18.25 -9.77
C GLY A 48 5.46 -16.90 -9.48
N VAL A 49 4.75 -15.77 -9.62
CA VAL A 49 5.32 -14.43 -9.50
C VAL A 49 4.42 -13.51 -8.70
N PHE A 50 5.03 -12.66 -7.88
CA PHE A 50 4.34 -11.56 -7.19
C PHE A 50 4.26 -10.32 -8.10
N THR A 51 3.28 -9.46 -7.87
CA THR A 51 3.15 -8.19 -8.60
C THR A 51 3.35 -6.98 -7.70
N SER A 52 3.14 -7.11 -6.40
CA SER A 52 3.42 -6.07 -5.41
C SER A 52 4.70 -6.34 -4.59
N ASN A 53 5.01 -7.60 -4.31
CA ASN A 53 6.17 -7.99 -3.50
C ASN A 53 7.42 -8.19 -4.37
N GLN A 54 8.10 -7.10 -4.73
CA GLN A 54 9.27 -7.15 -5.59
C GLN A 54 10.50 -7.79 -4.93
N ALA A 55 10.60 -7.77 -3.59
CA ALA A 55 11.64 -8.49 -2.88
C ALA A 55 11.52 -10.02 -3.08
N GLY A 56 10.27 -10.54 -3.06
CA GLY A 56 10.01 -11.94 -3.40
C GLY A 56 10.43 -12.29 -4.82
N ASN A 57 10.14 -11.41 -5.79
CA ASN A 57 10.54 -11.60 -7.18
C ASN A 57 12.05 -11.61 -7.37
N LEU A 58 12.79 -10.77 -6.65
CA LEU A 58 14.27 -10.79 -6.68
C LEU A 58 14.82 -12.11 -6.16
N VAL A 59 14.21 -12.67 -5.09
CA VAL A 59 14.62 -13.99 -4.57
C VAL A 59 14.33 -15.07 -5.60
N ILE A 60 13.12 -15.10 -6.20
CA ILE A 60 12.76 -16.07 -7.23
C ILE A 60 13.72 -15.95 -8.41
N ALA A 61 13.98 -14.76 -8.92
CA ALA A 61 14.91 -14.56 -10.04
C ALA A 61 16.32 -15.04 -9.69
N ALA A 62 16.82 -14.74 -8.49
CA ALA A 62 18.16 -15.15 -8.07
C ALA A 62 18.29 -16.66 -7.91
N THR A 63 17.25 -17.34 -7.43
CA THR A 63 17.28 -18.81 -7.23
C THR A 63 17.05 -19.59 -8.52
N GLU A 64 16.30 -19.03 -9.48
CA GLU A 64 15.98 -19.68 -10.75
C GLU A 64 17.02 -19.45 -11.87
N ILE A 65 17.93 -18.47 -11.71
CA ILE A 65 18.83 -18.06 -12.80
C ILE A 65 19.70 -19.18 -13.35
N PHE A 66 20.10 -20.16 -12.54
CA PHE A 66 20.92 -21.29 -12.96
C PHE A 66 20.11 -22.56 -13.24
N PRO A 67 19.20 -23.01 -12.32
CA PRO A 67 18.45 -24.25 -12.55
C PRO A 67 17.38 -24.12 -13.61
N ASN A 68 16.79 -22.93 -13.78
CA ASN A 68 15.69 -22.68 -14.74
C ASN A 68 15.73 -21.26 -15.30
N PRO A 69 16.64 -20.96 -16.26
CA PRO A 69 16.77 -19.59 -16.80
C PRO A 69 15.48 -18.99 -17.37
N GLY A 70 14.52 -19.83 -17.82
CA GLY A 70 13.19 -19.39 -18.26
C GLY A 70 12.33 -18.87 -17.11
N GLY A 71 12.52 -19.37 -15.90
CA GLY A 71 11.80 -18.99 -14.69
C GLY A 71 12.04 -17.58 -14.21
N VAL A 72 13.12 -16.92 -14.66
CA VAL A 72 13.45 -15.53 -14.28
C VAL A 72 12.67 -14.48 -15.05
N THR A 73 12.07 -14.84 -16.20
CA THR A 73 11.45 -13.87 -17.13
C THR A 73 10.30 -13.12 -16.47
N LEU A 74 9.35 -13.79 -15.87
CA LEU A 74 8.19 -13.14 -15.25
C LEU A 74 8.54 -12.32 -14.02
N PRO A 75 9.39 -12.80 -13.09
CA PRO A 75 9.89 -11.97 -11.98
C PRO A 75 10.58 -10.68 -12.44
N LEU A 76 11.42 -10.74 -13.48
CA LEU A 76 12.09 -9.56 -14.04
C LEU A 76 11.12 -8.61 -14.74
N LEU A 77 10.13 -9.12 -15.48
CA LEU A 77 9.06 -8.31 -16.07
C LEU A 77 8.20 -7.62 -14.99
N SER A 78 7.89 -8.32 -13.90
CA SER A 78 7.21 -7.72 -12.76
C SER A 78 8.05 -6.58 -12.15
N LEU A 79 9.33 -6.81 -11.90
CA LEU A 79 10.23 -5.78 -11.36
C LEU A 79 10.31 -4.56 -12.30
N ALA A 80 10.50 -4.78 -13.60
CA ALA A 80 10.54 -3.71 -14.59
C ALA A 80 9.22 -2.92 -14.62
N GLY A 81 8.08 -3.62 -14.62
CA GLY A 81 6.76 -2.99 -14.55
C GLY A 81 6.60 -2.12 -13.30
N ALA A 82 6.97 -2.64 -12.13
CA ALA A 82 6.89 -1.91 -10.87
C ALA A 82 7.79 -0.65 -10.87
N ILE A 83 8.99 -0.75 -11.39
CA ILE A 83 9.92 0.40 -11.53
C ILE A 83 9.31 1.47 -12.44
N VAL A 84 8.81 1.08 -13.62
CA VAL A 84 8.17 2.01 -14.56
C VAL A 84 6.94 2.65 -13.92
N GLY A 85 6.08 1.86 -13.29
CA GLY A 85 4.90 2.35 -12.59
C GLY A 85 5.25 3.34 -11.48
N ALA A 86 6.23 3.01 -10.63
CA ALA A 86 6.71 3.91 -9.58
C ALA A 86 7.29 5.21 -10.16
N ALA A 87 8.09 5.13 -11.22
CA ALA A 87 8.66 6.30 -11.88
C ALA A 87 7.56 7.23 -12.44
N VAL A 88 6.61 6.68 -13.19
CA VAL A 88 5.48 7.45 -13.76
C VAL A 88 4.62 8.03 -12.64
N GLY A 89 4.25 7.24 -11.64
CA GLY A 89 3.50 7.71 -10.48
C GLY A 89 4.19 8.85 -9.74
N ASN A 90 5.51 8.75 -9.57
CA ASN A 90 6.30 9.81 -8.94
C ASN A 90 6.37 11.09 -9.80
N LEU A 91 6.58 10.97 -11.10
CA LEU A 91 6.58 12.11 -12.02
C LEU A 91 5.25 12.85 -12.01
N ILE A 92 4.13 12.13 -11.94
CA ILE A 92 2.80 12.71 -11.79
C ILE A 92 2.70 13.42 -10.43
N ALA A 93 3.12 12.76 -9.35
CA ALA A 93 3.08 13.33 -8.01
C ALA A 93 3.88 14.63 -7.89
N LEU A 94 5.03 14.73 -8.55
CA LEU A 94 5.90 15.90 -8.52
C LEU A 94 5.29 17.14 -9.19
N ARG A 95 4.21 17.01 -9.97
CA ARG A 95 3.50 18.15 -10.58
C ARG A 95 2.67 18.92 -9.56
N TYR A 96 2.49 18.40 -8.36
CA TYR A 96 1.65 18.99 -7.32
C TYR A 96 2.48 19.35 -6.08
N PRO A 97 2.13 20.42 -5.35
CA PRO A 97 2.77 20.80 -4.09
C PRO A 97 2.76 19.64 -3.08
N ALA A 98 3.71 19.63 -2.14
CA ALA A 98 3.84 18.58 -1.14
C ALA A 98 2.61 18.46 -0.23
N THR A 99 1.91 19.54 0.00
CA THR A 99 0.69 19.64 0.81
C THR A 99 -0.60 19.28 0.06
N ASP A 100 -0.54 19.18 -1.29
CA ASP A 100 -1.72 18.90 -2.10
C ASP A 100 -2.01 17.39 -2.15
N LEU A 101 -3.20 17.01 -1.74
CA LEU A 101 -3.65 15.62 -1.75
C LEU A 101 -3.73 15.05 -3.18
N ARG A 102 -3.85 15.91 -4.22
CA ARG A 102 -3.81 15.53 -5.63
C ARG A 102 -2.52 14.76 -5.97
N ARG A 103 -1.44 15.05 -5.24
CA ARG A 103 -0.17 14.36 -5.35
C ARG A 103 -0.28 12.84 -5.13
N ALA A 104 -1.22 12.40 -4.31
CA ALA A 104 -1.49 10.98 -4.05
C ALA A 104 -2.65 10.45 -4.93
N VAL A 105 -3.69 11.25 -5.12
CA VAL A 105 -4.91 10.82 -5.80
C VAL A 105 -4.70 10.54 -7.28
N HIS A 106 -3.92 11.35 -8.00
CA HIS A 106 -3.71 11.10 -9.43
C HIS A 106 -2.93 9.80 -9.71
N PRO A 107 -1.81 9.49 -9.04
CA PRO A 107 -1.18 8.17 -9.18
C PRO A 107 -2.10 7.02 -8.75
N LEU A 108 -2.89 7.20 -7.69
CA LEU A 108 -3.86 6.20 -7.25
C LEU A 108 -4.95 5.95 -8.31
N THR A 109 -5.46 7.01 -8.93
CA THR A 109 -6.46 6.90 -10.01
C THR A 109 -5.89 6.12 -11.19
N LEU A 110 -4.67 6.46 -11.63
CA LEU A 110 -4.03 5.77 -12.73
C LEU A 110 -3.71 4.31 -12.40
N ALA A 111 -3.25 4.03 -11.18
CA ALA A 111 -3.06 2.65 -10.69
C ALA A 111 -4.36 1.84 -10.77
N THR A 112 -5.48 2.45 -10.32
CA THR A 112 -6.80 1.80 -10.38
C THR A 112 -7.25 1.55 -11.83
N LEU A 113 -7.02 2.49 -12.74
CA LEU A 113 -7.32 2.30 -14.16
C LEU A 113 -6.48 1.17 -14.76
N LEU A 114 -5.19 1.07 -14.44
CA LEU A 114 -4.35 -0.05 -14.86
C LEU A 114 -4.83 -1.39 -14.31
N LEU A 115 -5.30 -1.45 -13.07
CA LEU A 115 -5.92 -2.66 -12.52
C LEU A 115 -7.20 -3.04 -13.28
N ILE A 116 -8.03 -2.07 -13.68
CA ILE A 116 -9.20 -2.32 -14.53
C ILE A 116 -8.79 -2.87 -15.91
N VAL A 117 -7.77 -2.28 -16.52
CA VAL A 117 -7.21 -2.79 -17.78
C VAL A 117 -6.72 -4.23 -17.60
N THR A 118 -6.05 -4.52 -16.49
CA THR A 118 -5.58 -5.88 -16.17
C THR A 118 -6.72 -6.90 -16.14
N VAL A 119 -7.87 -6.54 -15.58
CA VAL A 119 -9.06 -7.42 -15.63
C VAL A 119 -9.48 -7.70 -17.06
N GLY A 120 -9.52 -6.68 -17.91
CA GLY A 120 -9.82 -6.85 -19.32
C GLY A 120 -8.82 -7.77 -20.04
N LEU A 121 -7.53 -7.63 -19.73
CA LEU A 121 -6.48 -8.51 -20.27
C LEU A 121 -6.62 -9.95 -19.78
N ASP A 122 -6.93 -10.16 -18.50
CA ASP A 122 -7.11 -11.50 -17.92
C ASP A 122 -8.35 -12.20 -18.51
N LEU A 123 -9.48 -11.49 -18.63
CA LEU A 123 -10.68 -11.99 -19.27
C LEU A 123 -10.48 -12.28 -20.77
N GLY A 124 -9.62 -11.52 -21.44
CA GLY A 124 -9.20 -11.74 -22.84
C GLY A 124 -8.17 -12.86 -23.01
N ASN A 125 -7.79 -13.58 -21.95
CA ASN A 125 -6.77 -14.63 -21.96
C ASN A 125 -5.42 -14.17 -22.56
N VAL A 126 -5.04 -12.91 -22.30
CA VAL A 126 -3.76 -12.36 -22.77
C VAL A 126 -2.61 -13.06 -22.03
N PRO A 127 -1.47 -13.35 -22.71
CA PRO A 127 -0.35 -14.07 -22.08
C PRO A 127 0.25 -13.34 -20.87
N ALA A 128 0.70 -14.12 -19.87
CA ALA A 128 1.30 -13.63 -18.64
C ALA A 128 2.42 -12.57 -18.84
N PRO A 129 3.34 -12.68 -19.83
CA PRO A 129 4.36 -11.66 -20.07
C PRO A 129 3.82 -10.25 -20.38
N VAL A 130 2.55 -10.12 -20.77
CA VAL A 130 1.90 -8.82 -20.97
C VAL A 130 1.15 -8.38 -19.72
N ILE A 131 0.44 -9.30 -19.07
CA ILE A 131 -0.38 -8.99 -17.87
C ILE A 131 0.52 -8.59 -16.69
N ILE A 132 1.55 -9.37 -16.40
CA ILE A 132 2.38 -9.21 -15.20
C ILE A 132 3.01 -7.81 -15.10
N PRO A 133 3.70 -7.26 -16.11
CA PRO A 133 4.27 -5.92 -15.98
C PRO A 133 3.20 -4.82 -15.86
N VAL A 134 2.00 -4.99 -16.43
CA VAL A 134 0.91 -4.01 -16.30
C VAL A 134 0.39 -3.98 -14.86
N VAL A 135 0.14 -5.14 -14.26
CA VAL A 135 -0.27 -5.25 -12.84
C VAL A 135 0.82 -4.68 -11.92
N ALA A 136 2.06 -5.07 -12.16
CA ALA A 136 3.18 -4.59 -11.35
C ALA A 136 3.37 -3.08 -11.47
N ALA A 137 3.14 -2.48 -12.66
CA ALA A 137 3.14 -1.04 -12.84
C ALA A 137 2.03 -0.36 -12.03
N ALA A 138 0.84 -0.94 -12.00
CA ALA A 138 -0.24 -0.44 -11.15
C ALA A 138 0.16 -0.42 -9.67
N PHE A 139 0.77 -1.49 -9.17
CA PHE A 139 1.25 -1.52 -7.78
C PHE A 139 2.43 -0.59 -7.51
N GLY A 140 3.33 -0.39 -8.48
CA GLY A 140 4.38 0.62 -8.40
C GLY A 140 3.82 2.04 -8.23
N MET A 141 2.81 2.40 -9.02
CA MET A 141 2.11 3.68 -8.89
C MET A 141 1.36 3.78 -7.56
N LEU A 142 0.68 2.71 -7.15
CA LEU A 142 -0.02 2.64 -5.86
C LEU A 142 0.95 2.88 -4.70
N ALA A 143 2.10 2.23 -4.70
CA ALA A 143 3.13 2.42 -3.69
C ALA A 143 3.55 3.89 -3.58
N VAL A 144 3.79 4.57 -4.70
CA VAL A 144 4.12 6.00 -4.72
C VAL A 144 2.99 6.85 -4.17
N ALA A 145 1.74 6.59 -4.59
CA ALA A 145 0.57 7.31 -4.09
C ALA A 145 0.49 7.23 -2.55
N LEU A 146 0.71 6.05 -2.00
CA LEU A 146 0.69 5.80 -0.57
C LEU A 146 1.85 6.45 0.17
N MET A 147 3.08 6.36 -0.37
CA MET A 147 4.27 7.02 0.19
C MET A 147 4.14 8.55 0.22
N ARG A 148 3.35 9.13 -0.69
CA ARG A 148 3.11 10.58 -0.77
C ARG A 148 1.95 11.07 0.08
N THR A 149 1.20 10.16 0.72
CA THR A 149 0.12 10.49 1.64
C THR A 149 0.67 10.48 3.07
N PRO A 150 0.83 11.64 3.74
CA PRO A 150 1.48 11.71 5.06
C PRO A 150 0.86 10.79 6.11
N ALA A 151 -0.45 10.59 6.02
CA ALA A 151 -1.23 9.81 6.97
C ALA A 151 -1.20 8.29 6.72
N VAL A 152 -0.89 7.84 5.49
CA VAL A 152 -1.01 6.44 5.07
C VAL A 152 0.33 5.88 4.58
N GLY A 153 1.18 6.75 4.01
CA GLY A 153 2.38 6.33 3.29
C GLY A 153 3.46 5.65 4.13
N ARG A 154 3.54 5.96 5.41
CA ARG A 154 4.50 5.30 6.30
C ARG A 154 4.14 3.85 6.60
N TRP A 155 2.92 3.42 6.32
CA TRP A 155 2.35 2.18 6.83
C TRP A 155 2.28 1.05 5.80
N LEU A 156 2.20 1.35 4.52
CA LEU A 156 1.91 0.33 3.48
C LEU A 156 3.14 -0.23 2.75
N THR A 157 4.32 0.35 2.94
CA THR A 157 5.49 0.07 2.09
C THR A 157 6.44 -1.03 2.59
N ALA A 158 6.23 -1.56 3.79
CA ALA A 158 7.13 -2.58 4.34
C ALA A 158 6.34 -3.67 5.09
N ASN A 159 6.00 -4.76 4.42
CA ASN A 159 5.28 -5.89 5.01
C ASN A 159 5.91 -6.38 6.33
N THR A 160 7.23 -6.47 6.42
CA THR A 160 7.93 -6.85 7.65
C THR A 160 7.80 -5.80 8.75
N GLY A 161 7.92 -4.51 8.41
CA GLY A 161 7.73 -3.41 9.36
C GLY A 161 6.31 -3.36 9.91
N GLN A 162 5.30 -3.65 9.08
CA GLN A 162 3.90 -3.73 9.48
C GLN A 162 3.65 -4.91 10.42
N LEU A 163 4.25 -6.07 10.13
CA LEU A 163 4.18 -7.24 11.02
C LEU A 163 4.78 -6.93 12.39
N LEU A 164 5.96 -6.32 12.42
CA LEU A 164 6.61 -5.93 13.67
C LEU A 164 5.79 -4.90 14.43
N ALA A 165 5.25 -3.87 13.77
CA ALA A 165 4.38 -2.87 14.39
C ALA A 165 3.11 -3.50 14.96
N ALA A 166 2.51 -4.46 14.26
CA ALA A 166 1.35 -5.20 14.74
C ALA A 166 1.71 -6.06 15.97
N VAL A 167 2.84 -6.77 15.95
CA VAL A 167 3.29 -7.61 17.07
C VAL A 167 3.58 -6.75 18.31
N ILE A 168 4.31 -5.65 18.15
CA ILE A 168 4.60 -4.70 19.24
C ILE A 168 3.27 -4.16 19.79
N GLY A 169 2.36 -3.73 18.93
CA GLY A 169 1.06 -3.23 19.35
C GLY A 169 0.24 -4.27 20.13
N VAL A 170 0.18 -5.51 19.66
CA VAL A 170 -0.54 -6.59 20.36
C VAL A 170 0.08 -6.89 21.73
N THR A 171 1.40 -6.82 21.87
CA THR A 171 2.08 -7.01 23.16
C THR A 171 1.81 -5.87 24.13
N GLU A 172 1.67 -4.65 23.65
CA GLU A 172 1.31 -3.47 24.43
C GLU A 172 -0.19 -3.39 24.76
N TRP A 173 -1.05 -3.99 23.91
CA TRP A 173 -2.50 -4.02 24.07
C TRP A 173 -2.98 -4.60 25.42
N ARG A 174 -2.24 -5.50 25.98
CA ARG A 174 -2.58 -6.08 27.29
C ARG A 174 -2.70 -5.06 28.41
N ARG A 175 -2.13 -3.86 28.25
CA ARG A 175 -2.20 -2.80 29.27
C ARG A 175 -3.38 -1.85 29.08
N ASP A 176 -3.64 -1.38 27.85
CA ASP A 176 -4.50 -0.22 27.62
C ASP A 176 -5.65 -0.46 26.63
N GLY A 177 -5.84 -1.71 26.17
CA GLY A 177 -6.86 -2.09 25.19
C GLY A 177 -6.62 -1.50 23.79
N TRP A 178 -7.54 -1.75 22.86
CA TRP A 178 -7.42 -1.32 21.46
C TRP A 178 -7.25 0.19 21.27
N ARG A 179 -7.86 0.99 22.16
CA ARG A 179 -7.78 2.46 22.06
C ARG A 179 -6.43 3.00 22.51
N GLY A 180 -5.74 2.31 23.40
CA GLY A 180 -4.39 2.65 23.86
C GLY A 180 -3.28 2.27 22.88
N LEU A 181 -3.57 1.47 21.83
CA LEU A 181 -2.57 1.10 20.85
C LEU A 181 -2.09 2.32 20.05
N PRO A 182 -0.77 2.44 19.84
CA PRO A 182 -0.22 3.39 18.89
C PRO A 182 -0.90 3.28 17.53
N GLN A 183 -1.15 4.40 16.89
CA GLN A 183 -1.84 4.44 15.59
C GLN A 183 -1.16 3.54 14.55
N ALA A 184 0.16 3.48 14.59
CA ALA A 184 0.99 2.59 13.80
C ALA A 184 0.63 1.12 13.93
N ALA A 185 0.46 0.66 15.15
CA ALA A 185 0.13 -0.73 15.45
C ALA A 185 -1.28 -1.07 14.96
N ARG A 186 -2.25 -0.17 15.17
CA ARG A 186 -3.62 -0.35 14.65
C ARG A 186 -3.66 -0.44 13.14
N ALA A 187 -2.94 0.45 12.45
CA ALA A 187 -2.81 0.40 11.00
C ALA A 187 -2.14 -0.89 10.52
N GLY A 188 -1.05 -1.30 11.17
CA GLY A 188 -0.35 -2.55 10.88
C GLY A 188 -1.24 -3.78 11.01
N VAL A 189 -2.01 -3.90 12.08
CA VAL A 189 -2.98 -5.00 12.27
C VAL A 189 -4.02 -5.02 11.15
N LEU A 190 -4.60 -3.87 10.79
CA LEU A 190 -5.60 -3.79 9.74
C LEU A 190 -5.04 -4.17 8.35
N ILE A 191 -3.83 -3.70 8.03
CA ILE A 191 -3.16 -4.01 6.76
C ILE A 191 -2.85 -5.50 6.67
N ILE A 192 -2.24 -6.09 7.72
CA ILE A 192 -1.93 -7.52 7.73
C ILE A 192 -3.20 -8.36 7.66
N THR A 193 -4.23 -8.00 8.41
CA THR A 193 -5.52 -8.70 8.38
C THR A 193 -6.14 -8.62 6.99
N GLY A 194 -6.17 -7.44 6.37
CA GLY A 194 -6.66 -7.27 5.00
C GLY A 194 -5.91 -8.13 4.00
N PHE A 195 -4.57 -8.09 4.03
CA PHE A 195 -3.72 -8.89 3.15
C PHE A 195 -3.95 -10.40 3.33
N LEU A 196 -3.94 -10.89 4.57
CA LEU A 196 -4.14 -12.30 4.86
C LEU A 196 -5.53 -12.79 4.45
N LEU A 197 -6.58 -12.03 4.74
CA LEU A 197 -7.94 -12.38 4.33
C LEU A 197 -8.09 -12.41 2.82
N GLY A 198 -7.50 -11.43 2.09
CA GLY A 198 -7.48 -11.44 0.63
C GLY A 198 -6.74 -12.65 0.06
N SER A 199 -5.56 -12.95 0.59
CA SER A 199 -4.78 -14.12 0.19
C SER A 199 -5.50 -15.44 0.50
N PHE A 200 -6.10 -15.55 1.68
CA PHE A 200 -6.85 -16.73 2.10
C PHE A 200 -8.07 -16.98 1.21
N ALA A 201 -8.81 -15.93 0.85
CA ALA A 201 -9.97 -16.04 -0.03
C ALA A 201 -9.60 -16.62 -1.42
N VAL A 202 -8.41 -16.29 -1.93
CA VAL A 202 -7.87 -16.90 -3.16
C VAL A 202 -7.42 -18.34 -2.91
N GLY A 203 -6.66 -18.58 -1.85
CA GLY A 203 -6.10 -19.90 -1.52
C GLY A 203 -7.16 -20.99 -1.27
N THR A 204 -8.33 -20.60 -0.76
CA THR A 204 -9.47 -21.53 -0.56
C THR A 204 -10.26 -21.83 -1.82
N GLY A 205 -9.92 -21.21 -2.96
CA GLY A 205 -10.67 -21.35 -4.21
C GLY A 205 -12.00 -20.59 -4.25
N LEU A 206 -12.37 -19.88 -3.18
CA LEU A 206 -13.58 -19.05 -3.14
C LEU A 206 -13.62 -18.00 -4.24
N LEU A 207 -12.44 -17.53 -4.69
CA LEU A 207 -12.28 -16.48 -5.70
C LEU A 207 -11.60 -16.98 -6.98
N ALA A 208 -11.38 -18.28 -7.16
CA ALA A 208 -10.49 -18.84 -8.16
C ALA A 208 -10.75 -18.40 -9.62
N GLN A 209 -12.00 -18.07 -9.98
CA GLN A 209 -12.35 -17.67 -11.36
C GLN A 209 -12.41 -16.16 -11.58
N HIS A 210 -12.58 -15.37 -10.52
CA HIS A 210 -12.79 -13.90 -10.63
C HIS A 210 -11.96 -13.11 -9.62
N ALA A 211 -10.87 -13.68 -9.13
CA ALA A 211 -10.07 -13.10 -8.06
C ALA A 211 -9.60 -11.67 -8.35
N ILE A 212 -9.16 -11.39 -9.58
CA ILE A 212 -8.71 -10.05 -9.98
C ILE A 212 -9.89 -9.06 -10.00
N VAL A 213 -11.06 -9.49 -10.49
CA VAL A 213 -12.29 -8.65 -10.51
C VAL A 213 -12.72 -8.28 -9.10
N ILE A 214 -12.69 -9.25 -8.18
CA ILE A 214 -13.12 -9.04 -6.79
C ILE A 214 -12.09 -8.18 -6.02
N GLY A 215 -10.81 -8.28 -6.36
CA GLY A 215 -9.76 -7.40 -5.83
C GLY A 215 -9.93 -5.92 -6.23
N LEU A 216 -10.55 -5.66 -7.40
CA LEU A 216 -10.81 -4.29 -7.88
C LEU A 216 -11.87 -3.54 -7.07
N GLY A 217 -12.90 -4.21 -6.59
CA GLY A 217 -13.97 -3.56 -5.83
C GLY A 217 -13.46 -2.72 -4.66
N PRO A 218 -12.65 -3.29 -3.77
CA PRO A 218 -12.01 -2.56 -2.67
C PRO A 218 -11.12 -1.40 -3.13
N ALA A 219 -10.37 -1.54 -4.23
CA ALA A 219 -9.55 -0.46 -4.77
C ALA A 219 -10.40 0.72 -5.26
N LEU A 220 -11.52 0.44 -5.94
CA LEU A 220 -12.49 1.46 -6.37
C LEU A 220 -13.13 2.19 -5.18
N VAL A 221 -13.50 1.45 -4.14
CA VAL A 221 -14.01 2.05 -2.90
C VAL A 221 -12.95 2.93 -2.25
N ALA A 222 -11.71 2.47 -2.12
CA ALA A 222 -10.62 3.26 -1.56
C ALA A 222 -10.37 4.55 -2.37
N LEU A 223 -10.47 4.48 -3.71
CA LEU A 223 -10.38 5.63 -4.59
C LEU A 223 -11.53 6.63 -4.37
N ALA A 224 -12.77 6.13 -4.34
CA ALA A 224 -13.97 6.97 -4.11
C ALA A 224 -13.88 7.70 -2.77
N LEU A 225 -13.39 7.00 -1.78
CA LEU A 225 -13.14 7.55 -0.47
C LEU A 225 -12.02 8.61 -0.50
N GLY A 226 -10.94 8.41 -1.22
CA GLY A 226 -9.89 9.42 -1.44
C GLY A 226 -10.42 10.70 -2.08
N PHE A 227 -11.25 10.59 -3.13
CA PHE A 227 -11.91 11.73 -3.76
C PHE A 227 -12.86 12.48 -2.82
N ARG A 228 -13.59 11.77 -1.96
CA ARG A 228 -14.46 12.41 -0.96
C ARG A 228 -13.64 13.21 0.05
N ALA A 229 -12.52 12.69 0.51
CA ALA A 229 -11.61 13.41 1.42
C ALA A 229 -11.05 14.68 0.77
N LEU A 230 -10.74 14.66 -0.54
CA LEU A 230 -10.30 15.84 -1.29
C LEU A 230 -11.34 16.96 -1.34
N ARG A 231 -12.62 16.61 -1.50
CA ARG A 231 -13.71 17.60 -1.57
C ARG A 231 -13.96 18.34 -0.25
N HIS A 232 -13.53 17.77 0.86
CA HIS A 232 -13.73 18.32 2.21
C HIS A 232 -12.49 19.00 2.78
N GLN A 233 -11.40 19.13 2.01
CA GLN A 233 -10.27 19.92 2.46
C GLN A 233 -10.65 21.40 2.46
N PRO A 234 -10.42 22.14 3.56
CA PRO A 234 -10.55 23.59 3.55
C PRO A 234 -9.59 24.16 2.51
N PRO A 235 -9.96 25.29 1.85
CA PRO A 235 -9.05 25.97 0.95
C PRO A 235 -7.75 26.27 1.70
N PRO A 236 -6.58 26.17 1.05
CA PRO A 236 -5.32 26.53 1.66
C PRO A 236 -5.46 27.98 2.16
N ASP A 237 -5.20 28.18 3.45
CA ASP A 237 -5.21 29.51 4.06
C ASP A 237 -4.40 30.42 3.16
N GLY A 238 -5.07 31.39 2.53
CA GLY A 238 -4.44 32.36 1.67
C GLY A 238 -3.44 33.15 2.51
N GLY A 239 -2.15 32.75 2.42
CA GLY A 239 -1.06 33.52 3.00
C GLY A 239 -1.08 34.93 2.42
N HIS A 240 -1.53 35.87 3.22
CA HIS A 240 -1.35 37.30 3.01
C HIS A 240 0.02 37.72 3.48
#